data_0a3f92c376ac2c07bde9fad9754347ee
#
_entry.id   0a3f92c376ac2c07bde9fad9754347ee
#
_cell.length_a   1.000
_cell.length_b   1.000
_cell.length_c   1.000
_cell.angle_alpha   90.00
_cell.angle_beta   90.00
_cell.angle_gamma   90.00
#
_symmetry.space_group_name_H-M   'P 1'
#
loop_
_entity.id
_entity.type
_entity.pdbx_description
1 polymer ?
#
loop_
_entity_poly.entity_id
_entity_poly.type
_entity_poly.pdbx_seq_one_letter_code
_entity_poly.pdbx_strand_id
1 'polypeptide(L)'
;DPLGPVSQAAGYLFSEFARLGILESQFFTNDKTFEARPKLAPDPRVRDAFNGAVNQGDQLANAVLKQHPEDNNALFAKVLALGLRSDYAALIDKQDFASLRYMKQGRILAQQLLRQKPDEYDAMLALGVENYLTGIKPAPVRWMLSLGGINPNKELGIRELVQTAAHGDLLKPFAKLLLAVAALRDKNNQQGCDLLHQLAVAYPRNALYRNGAPECR
;
A
#
# COMPACT_ATOMS: atom_id res chain seq x y z
N ASP A 1 -22.68 0.67 1.46
CA ASP A 1 -21.39 0.15 1.91
C ASP A 1 -20.26 0.87 1.14
N PRO A 2 -19.35 1.61 1.81
CA PRO A 2 -18.28 2.34 1.17
C PRO A 2 -17.15 1.43 0.62
N LEU A 3 -17.01 0.21 1.12
CA LEU A 3 -15.94 -0.72 0.67
C LEU A 3 -16.14 -1.19 -0.78
N GLY A 4 -17.37 -1.29 -1.27
CA GLY A 4 -17.64 -1.71 -2.65
C GLY A 4 -16.95 -0.82 -3.69
N PRO A 5 -17.24 0.49 -3.73
CA PRO A 5 -16.54 1.40 -4.65
C PRO A 5 -15.04 1.50 -4.42
N VAL A 6 -14.56 1.43 -3.16
CA VAL A 6 -13.11 1.44 -2.89
C VAL A 6 -12.42 0.19 -3.44
N SER A 7 -13.06 -0.99 -3.31
CA SER A 7 -12.55 -2.24 -3.90
C SER A 7 -12.55 -2.18 -5.43
N GLN A 8 -13.56 -1.55 -6.03
CA GLN A 8 -13.58 -1.31 -7.48
C GLN A 8 -12.44 -0.38 -7.91
N ALA A 9 -12.17 0.69 -7.15
CA ALA A 9 -11.03 1.57 -7.40
C ALA A 9 -9.70 0.80 -7.32
N ALA A 10 -9.55 -0.09 -6.35
CA ALA A 10 -8.37 -0.96 -6.27
C ALA A 10 -8.22 -1.83 -7.53
N GLY A 11 -9.30 -2.41 -8.04
CA GLY A 11 -9.30 -3.17 -9.29
C GLY A 11 -8.79 -2.34 -10.47
N TYR A 12 -9.26 -1.12 -10.66
CA TYR A 12 -8.79 -0.22 -11.70
C TYR A 12 -7.31 0.12 -11.54
N LEU A 13 -6.88 0.47 -10.32
CA LEU A 13 -5.49 0.86 -10.05
C LEU A 13 -4.53 -0.31 -10.31
N PHE A 14 -4.81 -1.50 -9.80
CA PHE A 14 -3.93 -2.65 -9.97
C PHE A 14 -3.93 -3.19 -11.40
N SER A 15 -5.04 -3.08 -12.15
CA SER A 15 -5.04 -3.41 -13.58
C SER A 15 -4.13 -2.45 -14.36
N GLU A 16 -4.13 -1.18 -14.00
CA GLU A 16 -3.27 -0.17 -14.61
C GLU A 16 -1.81 -0.35 -14.22
N PHE A 17 -1.52 -0.70 -12.97
CA PHE A 17 -0.17 -1.07 -12.54
C PHE A 17 0.38 -2.26 -13.33
N ALA A 18 -0.44 -3.29 -13.56
CA ALA A 18 -0.04 -4.42 -14.39
C ALA A 18 0.22 -4.02 -15.84
N ARG A 19 -0.65 -3.18 -16.44
CA ARG A 19 -0.48 -2.67 -17.80
C ARG A 19 0.79 -1.83 -17.97
N LEU A 20 1.13 -1.04 -16.96
CA LEU A 20 2.29 -0.15 -16.95
C LEU A 20 3.58 -0.83 -16.48
N GLY A 21 3.53 -2.12 -16.09
CA GLY A 21 4.69 -2.86 -15.60
C GLY A 21 5.21 -2.37 -14.24
N ILE A 22 4.38 -1.66 -13.45
CA ILE A 22 4.78 -1.10 -12.15
C ILE A 22 5.02 -2.21 -11.11
N LEU A 23 4.28 -3.31 -11.21
CA LEU A 23 4.30 -4.38 -10.22
C LEU A 23 5.50 -5.33 -10.38
N GLU A 24 6.38 -5.07 -11.34
CA GLU A 24 7.60 -5.85 -11.51
C GLU A 24 8.54 -5.63 -10.33
N SER A 25 9.08 -6.72 -9.80
CA SER A 25 9.92 -6.72 -8.60
C SER A 25 11.15 -5.81 -8.70
N GLN A 26 11.66 -5.56 -9.90
CA GLN A 26 12.81 -4.70 -10.14
C GLN A 26 12.57 -3.25 -9.72
N PHE A 27 11.33 -2.75 -9.83
CA PHE A 27 11.00 -1.38 -9.41
C PHE A 27 11.03 -1.20 -7.89
N PHE A 28 10.75 -2.25 -7.13
CA PHE A 28 10.67 -2.19 -5.68
C PHE A 28 11.98 -2.52 -4.99
N THR A 29 12.86 -3.29 -5.64
CA THR A 29 14.15 -3.69 -5.05
C THR A 29 15.30 -2.74 -5.38
N ASN A 30 15.17 -1.88 -6.41
CA ASN A 30 16.21 -0.94 -6.85
C ASN A 30 15.72 0.51 -6.83
N ASP A 31 16.16 1.29 -5.83
CA ASP A 31 15.78 2.71 -5.67
C ASP A 31 16.19 3.56 -6.86
N LYS A 32 17.38 3.36 -7.42
CA LYS A 32 17.86 4.15 -8.57
C LYS A 32 16.97 3.94 -9.80
N THR A 33 16.59 2.70 -10.06
CA THR A 33 15.66 2.37 -11.15
C THR A 33 14.29 2.97 -10.89
N PHE A 34 13.81 2.91 -9.64
CA PHE A 34 12.54 3.50 -9.24
C PHE A 34 12.52 5.02 -9.41
N GLU A 35 13.56 5.73 -8.97
CA GLU A 35 13.68 7.18 -9.09
C GLU A 35 13.84 7.64 -10.56
N ALA A 36 14.60 6.88 -11.36
CA ALA A 36 14.88 7.21 -12.77
C ALA A 36 13.70 6.92 -13.72
N ARG A 37 12.65 6.20 -13.25
CA ARG A 37 11.51 5.88 -14.12
C ARG A 37 10.85 7.14 -14.67
N PRO A 38 10.40 7.14 -15.95
CA PRO A 38 9.68 8.27 -16.52
C PRO A 38 8.30 8.44 -15.82
N LYS A 39 7.71 9.62 -15.94
CA LYS A 39 6.30 9.79 -15.61
C LYS A 39 5.48 8.90 -16.55
N LEU A 40 4.63 8.08 -15.97
CA LEU A 40 3.81 7.13 -16.73
C LEU A 40 2.58 7.84 -17.30
N ALA A 41 2.10 7.34 -18.44
CA ALA A 41 0.87 7.81 -19.06
C ALA A 41 -0.25 6.79 -18.79
N PRO A 42 -1.11 7.03 -17.79
CA PRO A 42 -2.24 6.15 -17.50
C PRO A 42 -3.27 6.24 -18.62
N ASP A 43 -4.00 5.14 -18.84
CA ASP A 43 -5.19 5.18 -19.69
C ASP A 43 -6.20 6.17 -19.09
N PRO A 44 -6.64 7.21 -19.85
CA PRO A 44 -7.56 8.20 -19.32
C PRO A 44 -8.89 7.60 -18.82
N ARG A 45 -9.38 6.55 -19.46
CA ARG A 45 -10.63 5.88 -19.06
C ARG A 45 -10.46 5.17 -17.71
N VAL A 46 -9.33 4.47 -17.53
CA VAL A 46 -9.01 3.78 -16.26
C VAL A 46 -8.77 4.78 -15.15
N ARG A 47 -8.05 5.88 -15.44
CA ARG A 47 -7.85 6.98 -14.48
C ARG A 47 -9.18 7.58 -14.02
N ASP A 48 -10.07 7.89 -14.97
CA ASP A 48 -11.35 8.53 -14.66
C ASP A 48 -12.28 7.56 -13.90
N ALA A 49 -12.28 6.26 -14.26
CA ALA A 49 -12.98 5.22 -13.53
C ALA A 49 -12.43 5.03 -12.10
N PHE A 50 -11.11 5.01 -11.93
CA PHE A 50 -10.45 4.99 -10.62
C PHE A 50 -10.87 6.17 -9.75
N ASN A 51 -10.75 7.40 -10.29
CA ASN A 51 -11.12 8.61 -9.57
C ASN A 51 -12.60 8.63 -9.20
N GLY A 52 -13.48 8.23 -10.11
CA GLY A 52 -14.92 8.12 -9.86
C GLY A 52 -15.21 7.14 -8.71
N ALA A 53 -14.64 5.95 -8.76
CA ALA A 53 -14.87 4.91 -7.75
C ALA A 53 -14.33 5.30 -6.37
N VAL A 54 -13.08 5.81 -6.29
CA VAL A 54 -12.48 6.20 -5.02
C VAL A 54 -13.23 7.40 -4.40
N ASN A 55 -13.69 8.35 -5.22
CA ASN A 55 -14.48 9.48 -4.74
C ASN A 55 -15.85 9.03 -4.22
N GLN A 56 -16.51 8.10 -4.91
CA GLN A 56 -17.78 7.54 -4.47
C GLN A 56 -17.62 6.81 -3.12
N GLY A 57 -16.60 5.98 -2.97
CA GLY A 57 -16.30 5.31 -1.70
C GLY A 57 -16.07 6.30 -0.56
N ASP A 58 -15.28 7.36 -0.82
CA ASP A 58 -15.01 8.41 0.17
C ASP A 58 -16.27 9.19 0.57
N GLN A 59 -17.15 9.51 -0.39
CA GLN A 59 -18.43 10.19 -0.12
C GLN A 59 -19.35 9.31 0.73
N LEU A 60 -19.48 8.02 0.41
CA LEU A 60 -20.28 7.07 1.19
C LEU A 60 -19.73 6.91 2.62
N ALA A 61 -18.41 6.77 2.75
CA ALA A 61 -17.78 6.69 4.07
C ALA A 61 -18.01 7.97 4.89
N ASN A 62 -17.86 9.13 4.29
CA ASN A 62 -18.14 10.42 4.95
C ASN A 62 -19.60 10.54 5.39
N ALA A 63 -20.55 10.07 4.58
CA ALA A 63 -21.97 10.09 4.94
C ALA A 63 -22.28 9.21 6.16
N VAL A 64 -21.65 8.01 6.23
CA VAL A 64 -21.75 7.12 7.38
C VAL A 64 -21.10 7.74 8.61
N LEU A 65 -19.86 8.23 8.51
CA LEU A 65 -19.11 8.81 9.62
C LEU A 65 -19.72 10.10 10.18
N LYS A 66 -20.51 10.81 9.39
CA LYS A 66 -21.27 11.97 9.87
C LYS A 66 -22.33 11.58 10.89
N GLN A 67 -22.93 10.39 10.75
CA GLN A 67 -23.96 9.88 11.64
C GLN A 67 -23.39 8.97 12.72
N HIS A 68 -22.38 8.20 12.35
CA HIS A 68 -21.70 7.20 13.18
C HIS A 68 -20.18 7.39 13.10
N PRO A 69 -19.59 8.34 13.86
CA PRO A 69 -18.16 8.71 13.75
C PRO A 69 -17.18 7.57 14.05
N GLU A 70 -17.65 6.52 14.71
CA GLU A 70 -16.88 5.35 15.11
C GLU A 70 -17.17 4.12 14.23
N ASP A 71 -17.84 4.27 13.09
CA ASP A 71 -18.13 3.15 12.20
C ASP A 71 -16.82 2.59 11.62
N ASN A 72 -16.45 1.38 12.04
CA ASN A 72 -15.18 0.75 11.69
C ASN A 72 -15.07 0.46 10.20
N ASN A 73 -16.17 0.09 9.55
CA ASN A 73 -16.19 -0.21 8.12
C ASN A 73 -15.96 1.05 7.28
N ALA A 74 -16.58 2.16 7.66
CA ALA A 74 -16.39 3.45 7.00
C ALA A 74 -14.98 4.01 7.25
N LEU A 75 -14.43 3.88 8.46
CA LEU A 75 -13.05 4.24 8.76
C LEU A 75 -12.06 3.41 7.94
N PHE A 76 -12.27 2.10 7.87
CA PHE A 76 -11.42 1.21 7.08
C PHE A 76 -11.49 1.55 5.58
N ALA A 77 -12.69 1.79 5.03
CA ALA A 77 -12.84 2.22 3.64
C ALA A 77 -12.07 3.52 3.34
N LYS A 78 -12.05 4.49 4.26
CA LYS A 78 -11.25 5.70 4.10
C LYS A 78 -9.75 5.43 4.16
N VAL A 79 -9.30 4.55 5.04
CA VAL A 79 -7.88 4.13 5.10
C VAL A 79 -7.45 3.55 3.75
N LEU A 80 -8.25 2.64 3.19
CA LEU A 80 -7.99 2.04 1.88
C LEU A 80 -8.00 3.08 0.76
N ALA A 81 -9.01 3.96 0.71
CA ALA A 81 -9.12 5.01 -0.31
C ALA A 81 -7.89 5.95 -0.30
N LEU A 82 -7.40 6.30 0.88
CA LEU A 82 -6.19 7.12 1.04
C LEU A 82 -4.93 6.37 0.61
N GLY A 83 -4.83 5.07 0.92
CA GLY A 83 -3.76 4.20 0.42
C GLY A 83 -3.72 4.17 -1.10
N LEU A 84 -4.86 3.90 -1.75
CA LEU A 84 -4.96 3.87 -3.22
C LEU A 84 -4.60 5.22 -3.86
N ARG A 85 -5.01 6.35 -3.27
CA ARG A 85 -4.61 7.68 -3.73
C ARG A 85 -3.12 7.94 -3.56
N SER A 86 -2.55 7.46 -2.45
CA SER A 86 -1.11 7.54 -2.20
C SER A 86 -0.32 6.79 -3.26
N ASP A 87 -0.74 5.55 -3.56
CA ASP A 87 -0.10 4.70 -4.56
C ASP A 87 -0.21 5.31 -5.97
N TYR A 88 -1.39 5.82 -6.35
CA TYR A 88 -1.57 6.50 -7.63
C TYR A 88 -0.64 7.72 -7.74
N ALA A 89 -0.62 8.57 -6.72
CA ALA A 89 0.20 9.78 -6.68
C ALA A 89 1.70 9.44 -6.78
N ALA A 90 2.18 8.46 -6.01
CA ALA A 90 3.59 8.08 -6.00
C ALA A 90 3.99 7.32 -7.26
N LEU A 91 3.21 6.33 -7.68
CA LEU A 91 3.65 5.35 -8.69
C LEU A 91 3.33 5.76 -10.12
N ILE A 92 2.24 6.51 -10.34
CA ILE A 92 1.84 6.99 -11.67
C ILE A 92 2.24 8.46 -11.88
N ASP A 93 1.79 9.35 -10.98
CA ASP A 93 1.94 10.79 -11.16
C ASP A 93 3.29 11.35 -10.73
N LYS A 94 4.09 10.59 -9.98
CA LYS A 94 5.34 11.05 -9.34
C LYS A 94 5.15 12.28 -8.46
N GLN A 95 4.05 12.30 -7.72
CA GLN A 95 3.69 13.38 -6.78
C GLN A 95 3.99 12.94 -5.35
N ASP A 96 5.27 12.86 -4.99
CA ASP A 96 5.71 12.33 -3.69
C ASP A 96 5.12 13.09 -2.50
N PHE A 97 5.00 14.43 -2.58
CA PHE A 97 4.38 15.22 -1.50
C PHE A 97 2.89 14.92 -1.33
N ALA A 98 2.16 14.71 -2.44
CA ALA A 98 0.75 14.32 -2.38
C ALA A 98 0.60 12.92 -1.77
N SER A 99 1.44 11.98 -2.19
CA SER A 99 1.50 10.63 -1.64
C SER A 99 1.74 10.66 -0.12
N LEU A 100 2.77 11.35 0.35
CA LEU A 100 3.07 11.48 1.78
C LEU A 100 1.90 12.09 2.58
N ARG A 101 1.19 13.07 2.00
CA ARG A 101 0.01 13.65 2.64
C ARG A 101 -1.12 12.62 2.79
N TYR A 102 -1.38 11.81 1.75
CA TYR A 102 -2.37 10.74 1.81
C TYR A 102 -1.98 9.66 2.81
N MET A 103 -0.71 9.24 2.83
CA MET A 103 -0.19 8.30 3.82
C MET A 103 -0.40 8.80 5.25
N LYS A 104 -0.05 10.06 5.54
CA LYS A 104 -0.24 10.67 6.86
C LYS A 104 -1.72 10.69 7.28
N GLN A 105 -2.63 11.02 6.36
CA GLN A 105 -4.06 10.99 6.65
C GLN A 105 -4.56 9.57 6.90
N GLY A 106 -4.14 8.61 6.07
CA GLY A 106 -4.45 7.18 6.23
C GLY A 106 -3.98 6.64 7.57
N ARG A 107 -2.75 6.98 7.99
CA ARG A 107 -2.21 6.64 9.31
C ARG A 107 -3.09 7.11 10.45
N ILE A 108 -3.53 8.39 10.42
CA ILE A 108 -4.38 8.95 11.49
C ILE A 108 -5.67 8.15 11.64
N LEU A 109 -6.33 7.82 10.51
CA LEU A 109 -7.56 7.03 10.52
C LEU A 109 -7.32 5.56 10.91
N ALA A 110 -6.23 4.95 10.44
CA ALA A 110 -5.85 3.60 10.84
C ALA A 110 -5.56 3.52 12.35
N GLN A 111 -4.87 4.51 12.92
CA GLN A 111 -4.66 4.59 14.35
C GLN A 111 -5.97 4.80 15.13
N GLN A 112 -6.91 5.58 14.60
CA GLN A 112 -8.24 5.72 15.19
C GLN A 112 -8.96 4.37 15.20
N LEU A 113 -9.00 3.69 14.07
CA LEU A 113 -9.64 2.38 13.92
C LEU A 113 -9.02 1.34 14.87
N LEU A 114 -7.70 1.27 14.94
CA LEU A 114 -6.99 0.32 15.82
C LEU A 114 -7.18 0.61 17.33
N ARG A 115 -7.47 1.86 17.72
CA ARG A 115 -7.86 2.15 19.11
C ARG A 115 -9.24 1.59 19.47
N GLN A 116 -10.15 1.53 18.49
CA GLN A 116 -11.51 1.01 18.66
C GLN A 116 -11.54 -0.52 18.51
N LYS A 117 -10.78 -1.02 17.53
CA LYS A 117 -10.71 -2.44 17.16
C LYS A 117 -9.24 -2.86 17.00
N PRO A 118 -8.55 -3.23 18.09
CA PRO A 118 -7.12 -3.58 18.07
C PRO A 118 -6.76 -4.79 17.19
N ASP A 119 -7.74 -5.63 16.89
CA ASP A 119 -7.62 -6.81 16.03
C ASP A 119 -7.97 -6.54 14.55
N GLU A 120 -8.13 -5.28 14.14
CA GLU A 120 -8.28 -4.89 12.74
C GLU A 120 -6.92 -4.91 12.04
N TYR A 121 -6.37 -6.10 11.86
CA TYR A 121 -5.01 -6.29 11.33
C TYR A 121 -4.81 -5.72 9.92
N ASP A 122 -5.86 -5.62 9.11
CA ASP A 122 -5.76 -5.00 7.78
C ASP A 122 -5.46 -3.50 7.87
N ALA A 123 -5.92 -2.80 8.91
CA ALA A 123 -5.57 -1.39 9.12
C ALA A 123 -4.09 -1.19 9.48
N MET A 124 -3.42 -2.20 10.04
CA MET A 124 -1.99 -2.15 10.32
C MET A 124 -1.15 -2.05 9.04
N LEU A 125 -1.66 -2.49 7.89
CA LEU A 125 -0.96 -2.33 6.62
C LEU A 125 -0.57 -0.87 6.37
N ALA A 126 -1.50 0.07 6.59
CA ALA A 126 -1.24 1.49 6.36
C ALA A 126 -0.10 2.02 7.24
N LEU A 127 -0.03 1.58 8.50
CA LEU A 127 1.06 1.93 9.41
C LEU A 127 2.37 1.27 8.98
N GLY A 128 2.32 -0.02 8.65
CA GLY A 128 3.47 -0.81 8.23
C GLY A 128 4.12 -0.25 6.97
N VAL A 129 3.32 0.11 5.96
CA VAL A 129 3.80 0.73 4.71
C VAL A 129 4.47 2.06 5.00
N GLU A 130 3.82 2.96 5.75
CA GLU A 130 4.41 4.27 6.06
C GLU A 130 5.72 4.14 6.83
N ASN A 131 5.72 3.38 7.92
CA ASN A 131 6.91 3.18 8.76
C ASN A 131 8.06 2.56 7.98
N TYR A 132 7.77 1.55 7.13
CA TYR A 132 8.78 0.89 6.31
C TYR A 132 9.33 1.84 5.24
N LEU A 133 8.46 2.41 4.37
CA LEU A 133 8.90 3.24 3.25
C LEU A 133 9.64 4.51 3.68
N THR A 134 9.21 5.13 4.78
CA THR A 134 9.92 6.27 5.34
C THR A 134 11.18 5.85 6.07
N GLY A 135 11.16 4.70 6.75
CA GLY A 135 12.29 4.15 7.51
C GLY A 135 13.49 3.74 6.66
N ILE A 136 13.29 3.33 5.41
CA ILE A 136 14.38 3.00 4.49
C ILE A 136 15.04 4.21 3.83
N LYS A 137 14.51 5.43 4.02
CA LYS A 137 15.10 6.64 3.47
C LYS A 137 16.43 6.99 4.14
N PRO A 138 17.36 7.69 3.45
CA PRO A 138 18.61 8.16 4.03
C PRO A 138 18.39 9.05 5.28
N ALA A 139 19.34 9.05 6.20
CA ALA A 139 19.23 9.77 7.48
C ALA A 139 18.81 11.25 7.36
N PRO A 140 19.34 12.06 6.43
CA PRO A 140 18.88 13.45 6.27
C PRO A 140 17.40 13.56 5.91
N VAL A 141 16.90 12.66 5.05
CA VAL A 141 15.50 12.64 4.65
C VAL A 141 14.61 12.21 5.82
N ARG A 142 15.02 11.19 6.59
CA ARG A 142 14.29 10.77 7.80
C ARG A 142 14.20 11.90 8.82
N TRP A 143 15.29 12.64 9.02
CA TRP A 143 15.29 13.81 9.91
C TRP A 143 14.28 14.86 9.44
N MET A 144 14.24 15.18 8.15
CA MET A 144 13.29 16.14 7.58
C MET A 144 11.84 15.65 7.71
N LEU A 145 11.58 14.36 7.52
CA LEU A 145 10.26 13.75 7.71
C LEU A 145 9.81 13.85 9.18
N SER A 146 10.75 13.69 10.12
CA SER A 146 10.47 13.81 11.57
C SER A 146 10.04 15.23 11.94
N LEU A 147 10.59 16.27 11.33
CA LEU A 147 10.12 17.65 11.50
C LEU A 147 8.69 17.85 11.01
N GLY A 148 8.27 17.08 9.99
CA GLY A 148 6.90 17.04 9.48
C GLY A 148 5.92 16.16 10.30
N GLY A 149 6.38 15.61 11.44
CA GLY A 149 5.59 14.75 12.33
C GLY A 149 5.44 13.30 11.85
N ILE A 150 6.30 12.85 10.94
CA ILE A 150 6.45 11.45 10.56
C ILE A 150 7.63 10.88 11.36
N ASN A 151 7.44 9.73 12.03
CA ASN A 151 8.51 9.05 12.77
C ASN A 151 8.95 7.79 12.02
N PRO A 152 9.93 7.90 11.10
CA PRO A 152 10.36 6.78 10.27
C PRO A 152 10.94 5.65 11.12
N ASN A 153 10.40 4.44 10.99
CA ASN A 153 10.86 3.27 11.76
C ASN A 153 10.67 1.99 10.93
N LYS A 154 11.74 1.57 10.23
CA LYS A 154 11.74 0.39 9.38
C LYS A 154 11.34 -0.87 10.13
N GLU A 155 11.90 -1.09 11.31
CA GLU A 155 11.68 -2.29 12.12
C GLU A 155 10.24 -2.37 12.62
N LEU A 156 9.65 -1.24 13.01
CA LEU A 156 8.23 -1.17 13.37
C LEU A 156 7.36 -1.48 12.16
N GLY A 157 7.67 -0.88 11.00
CA GLY A 157 6.95 -1.15 9.75
C GLY A 157 6.95 -2.64 9.39
N ILE A 158 8.10 -3.31 9.49
CA ILE A 158 8.18 -4.76 9.26
C ILE A 158 7.30 -5.54 10.25
N ARG A 159 7.30 -5.19 11.54
CA ARG A 159 6.45 -5.87 12.53
C ARG A 159 4.95 -5.71 12.22
N GLU A 160 4.53 -4.51 11.84
CA GLU A 160 3.14 -4.22 11.46
C GLU A 160 2.73 -5.00 10.21
N LEU A 161 3.59 -5.05 9.19
CA LEU A 161 3.38 -5.88 8.00
C LEU A 161 3.29 -7.37 8.33
N VAL A 162 4.11 -7.88 9.26
CA VAL A 162 4.06 -9.28 9.73
C VAL A 162 2.72 -9.58 10.39
N GLN A 163 2.19 -8.67 11.21
CA GLN A 163 0.86 -8.85 11.83
C GLN A 163 -0.24 -8.92 10.76
N THR A 164 -0.23 -8.01 9.79
CA THR A 164 -1.19 -8.07 8.67
C THR A 164 -1.02 -9.34 7.85
N ALA A 165 0.22 -9.77 7.56
CA ALA A 165 0.48 -10.99 6.79
C ALA A 165 0.03 -12.28 7.50
N ALA A 166 0.03 -12.28 8.84
CA ALA A 166 -0.41 -13.40 9.65
C ALA A 166 -1.94 -13.42 9.86
N HIS A 167 -2.51 -12.29 10.23
CA HIS A 167 -3.86 -12.19 10.79
C HIS A 167 -4.85 -11.37 9.95
N GLY A 168 -4.40 -10.58 8.97
CA GLY A 168 -5.27 -9.80 8.10
C GLY A 168 -6.19 -10.68 7.24
N ASP A 169 -7.31 -10.15 6.83
CA ASP A 169 -8.29 -10.82 5.97
C ASP A 169 -8.12 -10.44 4.50
N LEU A 170 -8.32 -9.17 4.17
CA LEU A 170 -8.28 -8.66 2.80
C LEU A 170 -6.86 -8.34 2.32
N LEU A 171 -6.02 -7.78 3.20
CA LEU A 171 -4.72 -7.21 2.84
C LEU A 171 -3.54 -8.14 3.15
N LYS A 172 -3.79 -9.33 3.67
CA LYS A 172 -2.77 -10.38 3.90
C LYS A 172 -1.85 -10.61 2.69
N PRO A 173 -2.35 -10.77 1.45
CA PRO A 173 -1.48 -10.99 0.29
C PRO A 173 -0.61 -9.77 -0.02
N PHE A 174 -1.10 -8.56 0.18
CA PHE A 174 -0.33 -7.32 -0.01
C PHE A 174 0.78 -7.20 1.04
N ALA A 175 0.48 -7.49 2.30
CA ALA A 175 1.48 -7.50 3.36
C ALA A 175 2.58 -8.53 3.08
N LYS A 176 2.24 -9.74 2.62
CA LYS A 176 3.23 -10.76 2.22
C LYS A 176 4.08 -10.29 1.04
N LEU A 177 3.49 -9.64 0.04
CA LEU A 177 4.24 -9.09 -1.10
C LEU A 177 5.24 -8.02 -0.63
N LEU A 178 4.82 -7.10 0.22
CA LEU A 178 5.70 -6.05 0.75
C LEU A 178 6.82 -6.62 1.62
N LEU A 179 6.54 -7.65 2.42
CA LEU A 179 7.57 -8.36 3.19
C LEU A 179 8.56 -9.09 2.27
N ALA A 180 8.09 -9.69 1.17
CA ALA A 180 8.97 -10.31 0.19
C ALA A 180 9.91 -9.26 -0.44
N VAL A 181 9.38 -8.11 -0.86
CA VAL A 181 10.17 -7.00 -1.38
C VAL A 181 11.17 -6.50 -0.33
N ALA A 182 10.75 -6.33 0.92
CA ALA A 182 11.62 -5.91 2.01
C ALA A 182 12.78 -6.88 2.23
N ALA A 183 12.50 -8.18 2.24
CA ALA A 183 13.51 -9.22 2.39
C ALA A 183 14.52 -9.22 1.23
N LEU A 184 14.05 -9.12 -0.02
CA LEU A 184 14.92 -9.03 -1.20
C LEU A 184 15.81 -7.77 -1.16
N ARG A 185 15.28 -6.62 -0.74
CA ARG A 185 16.06 -5.39 -0.56
C ARG A 185 17.15 -5.54 0.51
N ASP A 186 16.87 -6.29 1.56
CA ASP A 186 17.81 -6.60 2.64
C ASP A 186 18.75 -7.79 2.28
N LYS A 187 18.71 -8.26 1.02
CA LYS A 187 19.50 -9.40 0.50
C LYS A 187 19.19 -10.73 1.19
N ASN A 188 18.06 -10.84 1.85
CA ASN A 188 17.52 -12.09 2.38
C ASN A 188 16.67 -12.78 1.30
N ASN A 189 17.36 -13.29 0.25
CA ASN A 189 16.69 -13.86 -0.91
C ASN A 189 15.84 -15.07 -0.54
N GLN A 190 16.31 -15.91 0.40
CA GLN A 190 15.55 -17.09 0.83
C GLN A 190 14.16 -16.69 1.34
N GLN A 191 14.09 -15.78 2.30
CA GLN A 191 12.80 -15.32 2.86
C GLN A 191 11.93 -14.65 1.81
N GLY A 192 12.51 -13.81 0.95
CA GLY A 192 11.79 -13.14 -0.12
C GLY A 192 11.15 -14.12 -1.09
N CYS A 193 11.93 -15.12 -1.53
CA CYS A 193 11.46 -16.14 -2.46
C CYS A 193 10.43 -17.07 -1.84
N ASP A 194 10.57 -17.46 -0.58
CA ASP A 194 9.59 -18.27 0.13
C ASP A 194 8.22 -17.57 0.21
N LEU A 195 8.21 -16.26 0.50
CA LEU A 195 6.99 -15.47 0.52
C LEU A 195 6.34 -15.35 -0.86
N LEU A 196 7.12 -15.12 -1.91
CA LEU A 196 6.62 -15.07 -3.29
C LEU A 196 6.09 -16.43 -3.74
N HIS A 197 6.74 -17.52 -3.36
CA HIS A 197 6.25 -18.88 -3.64
C HIS A 197 4.90 -19.14 -2.95
N GLN A 198 4.76 -18.77 -1.67
CA GLN A 198 3.47 -18.87 -0.97
C GLN A 198 2.36 -18.11 -1.68
N LEU A 199 2.66 -16.89 -2.19
CA LEU A 199 1.71 -16.11 -2.96
C LEU A 199 1.38 -16.75 -4.29
N ALA A 200 2.35 -17.33 -5.00
CA ALA A 200 2.13 -18.03 -6.27
C ALA A 200 1.24 -19.28 -6.09
N VAL A 201 1.42 -20.03 -5.01
CA VAL A 201 0.58 -21.18 -4.67
C VAL A 201 -0.85 -20.75 -4.34
N ALA A 202 -1.00 -19.68 -3.53
CA ALA A 202 -2.32 -19.18 -3.11
C ALA A 202 -3.09 -18.50 -4.26
N TYR A 203 -2.37 -17.87 -5.19
CA TYR A 203 -2.93 -17.10 -6.31
C TYR A 203 -2.34 -17.52 -7.66
N PRO A 204 -2.58 -18.76 -8.14
CA PRO A 204 -1.89 -19.34 -9.31
C PRO A 204 -2.20 -18.64 -10.63
N ARG A 205 -3.26 -17.84 -10.70
CA ARG A 205 -3.60 -17.02 -11.88
C ARG A 205 -2.88 -15.68 -11.92
N ASN A 206 -2.24 -15.26 -10.82
CA ASN A 206 -1.52 -13.99 -10.79
C ASN A 206 -0.14 -14.14 -11.42
N ALA A 207 0.06 -13.52 -12.58
CA ALA A 207 1.32 -13.61 -13.33
C ALA A 207 2.50 -13.00 -12.56
N LEU A 208 2.29 -11.94 -11.78
CA LEU A 208 3.32 -11.32 -10.95
C LEU A 208 3.92 -12.33 -9.97
N TYR A 209 3.07 -13.08 -9.27
CA TYR A 209 3.53 -14.05 -8.29
C TYR A 209 4.18 -15.28 -8.94
N ARG A 210 3.62 -15.77 -10.07
CA ARG A 210 4.19 -16.90 -10.82
C ARG A 210 5.57 -16.62 -11.39
N ASN A 211 5.77 -15.42 -11.91
CA ASN A 211 7.03 -15.03 -12.52
C ASN A 211 8.12 -14.80 -11.46
N GLY A 212 7.69 -14.47 -10.23
CA GLY A 212 8.59 -14.22 -9.12
C GLY A 212 9.56 -13.07 -9.35
N ALA A 213 10.47 -12.89 -8.41
CA ALA A 213 11.59 -11.98 -8.57
C ALA A 213 12.73 -12.67 -9.34
N PRO A 214 13.55 -11.94 -10.13
CA PRO A 214 14.73 -12.49 -10.79
C PRO A 214 15.67 -13.22 -9.83
N GLU A 215 15.78 -12.73 -8.60
CA GLU A 215 16.60 -13.30 -7.52
C GLU A 215 16.12 -14.68 -7.04
N CYS A 216 14.90 -15.09 -7.45
CA CYS A 216 14.27 -16.35 -7.05
C CYS A 216 14.32 -17.43 -8.15
N ARG A 217 15.03 -17.19 -9.25
CA ARG A 217 15.15 -18.10 -10.39
C ARG A 217 16.41 -18.92 -10.34
#